data_ffd880697c50e1f34e1891c724c4b140
#
_entry.id   ffd880697c50e1f34e1891c724c4b140
#
_cell.length_a   1.000
_cell.length_b   1.000
_cell.length_c   1.000
_cell.angle_alpha   90.00
_cell.angle_beta   90.00
_cell.angle_gamma   90.00
#
_symmetry.space_group_name_H-M   'P 1'
#
loop_
_entity.id
_entity.type
_entity.pdbx_description
1 polymer ?
#
loop_
_entity_poly.entity_id
_entity_poly.type
_entity_poly.pdbx_seq_one_letter_code
_entity_poly.pdbx_strand_id
1 'polypeptide(L)'
;MRFRLTLEATLQRAWMHRGVVACLLWPMAWAYSGLVRLRRQLFRWGMLKTQRVPAIVIVVGNVMAGGVGKTPSVISIVGHLQAQGRKVGVVSKGYGRQSKACLEVLADTMVSMGGDEPHLIHKATHAPVFVAQSRWEAANALLHRYPDTEIIVCDDGLQDYTLYRDIEVCVFDDRECGNGWLLPAGPLRDHWPRPQVAVCGANTEKQLLINTGKQPKAGQFQAQRSLGDGLKDIQGNTVPWSKLTHWNGLPLKALAGIARPAVFFQMLRENGVVLAQTLALPDHFDMAPDTLAALQPCQIICTEKDASKVWAHDVSALSSVLVQTLEPAFFDALQQHIVSAHAPRLSLHHGH
;
A
#
# COMPACT_ATOMS: atom_id res chain seq x y z
N MET A 1 -9.24 -0.76 24.49
CA MET A 1 -8.05 -0.40 23.70
C MET A 1 -6.84 -1.31 23.98
N ARG A 2 -6.35 -1.44 25.20
CA ARG A 2 -5.20 -2.31 25.57
C ARG A 2 -5.35 -3.77 25.11
N PHE A 3 -6.54 -4.37 25.24
CA PHE A 3 -6.81 -5.76 24.85
C PHE A 3 -6.63 -6.04 23.34
N ARG A 4 -7.09 -5.12 22.47
CA ARG A 4 -6.91 -5.22 21.01
C ARG A 4 -5.43 -5.16 20.63
N LEU A 5 -4.68 -4.21 21.18
CA LEU A 5 -3.24 -4.07 20.92
C LEU A 5 -2.45 -5.32 21.37
N THR A 6 -2.83 -5.90 22.51
CA THR A 6 -2.20 -7.13 23.02
C THR A 6 -2.52 -8.33 22.12
N LEU A 7 -3.76 -8.43 21.64
CA LEU A 7 -4.18 -9.50 20.73
C LEU A 7 -3.48 -9.41 19.37
N GLU A 8 -3.42 -8.22 18.78
CA GLU A 8 -2.71 -7.98 17.52
C GLU A 8 -1.23 -8.30 17.64
N ALA A 9 -0.56 -7.86 18.69
CA ALA A 9 0.85 -8.15 18.95
C ALA A 9 1.09 -9.66 19.14
N THR A 10 0.17 -10.35 19.81
CA THR A 10 0.24 -11.82 20.02
C THR A 10 0.07 -12.57 18.71
N LEU A 11 -0.91 -12.18 17.89
CA LEU A 11 -1.12 -12.75 16.56
C LEU A 11 0.08 -12.49 15.63
N GLN A 12 0.62 -11.28 15.61
CA GLN A 12 1.80 -10.95 14.80
C GLN A 12 3.01 -11.81 15.20
N ARG A 13 3.21 -12.07 16.50
CA ARG A 13 4.26 -12.99 16.95
C ARG A 13 3.97 -14.43 16.54
N ALA A 14 2.73 -14.90 16.71
CA ALA A 14 2.31 -16.25 16.31
C ALA A 14 2.49 -16.48 14.81
N TRP A 15 2.32 -15.44 13.98
CA TRP A 15 2.49 -15.51 12.52
C TRP A 15 3.94 -15.66 12.07
N MET A 16 4.91 -15.39 12.94
CA MET A 16 6.32 -15.57 12.59
C MET A 16 6.82 -17.00 12.85
N HIS A 17 6.14 -17.76 13.75
CA HIS A 17 6.55 -19.09 14.14
C HIS A 17 5.35 -20.04 14.21
N ARG A 18 5.59 -21.34 14.04
CA ARG A 18 4.57 -22.41 14.18
C ARG A 18 4.43 -22.82 15.65
N GLY A 19 4.13 -21.84 16.53
CA GLY A 19 3.92 -22.07 17.97
C GLY A 19 2.49 -22.53 18.29
N VAL A 20 2.22 -22.75 19.58
CA VAL A 20 0.93 -23.30 20.08
C VAL A 20 -0.27 -22.50 19.56
N VAL A 21 -0.23 -21.17 19.62
CA VAL A 21 -1.33 -20.30 19.14
C VAL A 21 -1.58 -20.52 17.65
N ALA A 22 -0.53 -20.57 16.84
CA ALA A 22 -0.66 -20.81 15.40
C ALA A 22 -1.27 -22.18 15.11
N CYS A 23 -0.85 -23.22 15.86
CA CYS A 23 -1.39 -24.59 15.73
C CYS A 23 -2.87 -24.66 16.12
N LEU A 24 -3.29 -23.99 17.18
CA LEU A 24 -4.70 -23.93 17.59
C LEU A 24 -5.58 -23.23 16.54
N LEU A 25 -5.05 -22.25 15.82
CA LEU A 25 -5.74 -21.54 14.76
C LEU A 25 -5.68 -22.28 13.40
N TRP A 26 -4.87 -23.33 13.28
CA TRP A 26 -4.64 -24.03 12.02
C TRP A 26 -5.91 -24.62 11.36
N PRO A 27 -6.88 -25.23 12.10
CA PRO A 27 -8.12 -25.70 11.47
C PRO A 27 -8.91 -24.58 10.79
N MET A 28 -8.93 -23.38 11.37
CA MET A 28 -9.59 -22.21 10.76
C MET A 28 -8.84 -21.76 9.51
N ALA A 29 -7.51 -21.79 9.52
CA ALA A 29 -6.70 -21.47 8.36
C ALA A 29 -6.91 -22.47 7.21
N TRP A 30 -7.13 -23.73 7.54
CA TRP A 30 -7.47 -24.76 6.56
C TRP A 30 -8.82 -24.48 5.88
N ALA A 31 -9.86 -24.14 6.66
CA ALA A 31 -11.16 -23.73 6.15
C ALA A 31 -11.03 -22.48 5.26
N TYR A 32 -10.28 -21.45 5.70
CA TYR A 32 -9.99 -20.25 4.90
C TYR A 32 -9.26 -20.60 3.59
N SER A 33 -8.28 -21.53 3.63
CA SER A 33 -7.60 -22.05 2.46
C SER A 33 -8.57 -22.67 1.44
N GLY A 34 -9.55 -23.43 1.93
CA GLY A 34 -10.63 -23.97 1.11
C GLY A 34 -11.43 -22.89 0.40
N LEU A 35 -11.83 -21.83 1.12
CA LEU A 35 -12.56 -20.69 0.56
C LEU A 35 -11.75 -19.95 -0.50
N VAL A 36 -10.45 -19.70 -0.25
CA VAL A 36 -9.55 -19.05 -1.22
C VAL A 36 -9.43 -19.89 -2.49
N ARG A 37 -9.26 -21.22 -2.35
CA ARG A 37 -9.18 -22.15 -3.49
C ARG A 37 -10.50 -22.21 -4.26
N LEU A 38 -11.62 -22.31 -3.56
CA LEU A 38 -12.96 -22.33 -4.15
C LEU A 38 -13.22 -21.06 -4.97
N ARG A 39 -12.98 -19.89 -4.37
CA ARG A 39 -13.13 -18.60 -5.06
C ARG A 39 -12.29 -18.55 -6.35
N ARG A 40 -11.03 -18.97 -6.27
CA ARG A 40 -10.15 -19.04 -7.45
C ARG A 40 -10.72 -19.98 -8.51
N GLN A 41 -11.27 -21.14 -8.10
CA GLN A 41 -11.86 -22.10 -9.00
C GLN A 41 -13.12 -21.58 -9.69
N LEU A 42 -13.96 -20.81 -8.98
CA LEU A 42 -15.14 -20.17 -9.55
C LEU A 42 -14.77 -19.17 -10.67
N PHE A 43 -13.69 -18.42 -10.53
CA PHE A 43 -13.15 -17.58 -11.61
C PHE A 43 -12.62 -18.42 -12.77
N ARG A 44 -11.92 -19.54 -12.50
CA ARG A 44 -11.43 -20.44 -13.54
C ARG A 44 -12.55 -21.11 -14.37
N TRP A 45 -13.63 -21.48 -13.71
CA TRP A 45 -14.81 -22.05 -14.37
C TRP A 45 -15.66 -20.98 -15.08
N GLY A 46 -15.31 -19.69 -14.97
CA GLY A 46 -16.08 -18.60 -15.57
C GLY A 46 -17.40 -18.29 -14.85
N MET A 47 -17.68 -18.91 -13.70
CA MET A 47 -18.85 -18.60 -12.88
C MET A 47 -18.75 -17.19 -12.31
N LEU A 48 -17.54 -16.74 -11.96
CA LEU A 48 -17.22 -15.35 -11.65
C LEU A 48 -16.45 -14.75 -12.83
N LYS A 49 -16.86 -13.57 -13.27
CA LYS A 49 -16.30 -12.95 -14.49
C LYS A 49 -15.09 -12.08 -14.16
N THR A 50 -14.03 -12.26 -14.91
CA THR A 50 -12.92 -11.32 -15.01
C THR A 50 -13.15 -10.42 -16.22
N GLN A 51 -13.09 -9.12 -16.02
CA GLN A 51 -13.36 -8.12 -17.05
C GLN A 51 -12.05 -7.43 -17.46
N ARG A 52 -11.94 -7.09 -18.74
CA ARG A 52 -10.79 -6.39 -19.30
C ARG A 52 -11.12 -4.93 -19.57
N VAL A 53 -10.10 -4.11 -19.54
CA VAL A 53 -10.13 -2.70 -19.96
C VAL A 53 -9.09 -2.47 -21.07
N PRO A 54 -9.23 -1.45 -21.90
CA PRO A 54 -8.28 -1.19 -23.00
C PRO A 54 -6.89 -0.75 -22.53
N ALA A 55 -6.73 -0.26 -21.31
CA ALA A 55 -5.43 0.11 -20.73
C ALA A 55 -4.65 -1.10 -20.21
N ILE A 56 -3.30 -1.00 -20.12
CA ILE A 56 -2.48 -2.00 -19.44
C ILE A 56 -2.73 -1.91 -17.94
N VAL A 57 -2.95 -3.05 -17.29
CA VAL A 57 -3.25 -3.11 -15.87
C VAL A 57 -2.06 -3.72 -15.11
N ILE A 58 -1.45 -2.90 -14.25
CA ILE A 58 -0.40 -3.30 -13.31
C ILE A 58 -1.02 -3.40 -11.92
N VAL A 59 -1.02 -4.58 -11.33
CA VAL A 59 -1.55 -4.79 -9.98
C VAL A 59 -0.41 -4.82 -8.98
N VAL A 60 -0.40 -3.87 -8.06
CA VAL A 60 0.53 -3.83 -6.93
C VAL A 60 -0.18 -4.34 -5.69
N GLY A 61 0.44 -5.23 -4.95
CA GLY A 61 -0.17 -5.76 -3.73
C GLY A 61 0.79 -6.63 -2.92
N ASN A 62 0.25 -7.31 -1.93
CA ASN A 62 1.00 -8.29 -1.16
C ASN A 62 0.15 -9.51 -0.82
N VAL A 63 0.81 -10.59 -0.44
CA VAL A 63 0.15 -11.82 -0.01
C VAL A 63 0.02 -11.92 1.51
N MET A 64 0.58 -10.99 2.26
CA MET A 64 0.58 -10.99 3.72
C MET A 64 -0.42 -9.98 4.29
N ALA A 65 -0.89 -10.21 5.49
CA ALA A 65 -1.62 -9.23 6.28
C ALA A 65 -0.66 -8.16 6.84
N GLY A 66 -1.12 -6.91 6.86
CA GLY A 66 -0.40 -5.75 7.38
C GLY A 66 0.37 -4.95 6.33
N GLY A 67 0.94 -3.84 6.76
CA GLY A 67 1.66 -2.90 5.90
C GLY A 67 3.06 -3.39 5.53
N VAL A 68 3.29 -3.56 4.24
CA VAL A 68 4.60 -3.92 3.66
C VAL A 68 5.19 -2.82 2.77
N GLY A 69 4.48 -1.69 2.61
CA GLY A 69 4.91 -0.57 1.76
C GLY A 69 4.34 -0.60 0.34
N LYS A 70 3.12 -1.10 0.17
CA LYS A 70 2.42 -1.10 -1.12
C LYS A 70 2.24 0.32 -1.67
N THR A 71 1.63 1.20 -0.89
CA THR A 71 1.32 2.57 -1.31
C THR A 71 2.56 3.36 -1.74
N PRO A 72 3.68 3.35 -1.01
CA PRO A 72 4.92 3.93 -1.52
C PRO A 72 5.45 3.28 -2.81
N SER A 73 5.26 1.95 -2.99
CA SER A 73 5.62 1.27 -4.24
C SER A 73 4.74 1.73 -5.41
N VAL A 74 3.43 1.90 -5.18
CA VAL A 74 2.51 2.47 -6.18
C VAL A 74 2.96 3.87 -6.58
N ILE A 75 3.24 4.74 -5.60
CA ILE A 75 3.71 6.12 -5.85
C ILE A 75 5.00 6.11 -6.68
N SER A 76 5.98 5.27 -6.32
CA SER A 76 7.25 5.16 -7.05
C SER A 76 7.05 4.67 -8.50
N ILE A 77 6.19 3.67 -8.70
CA ILE A 77 5.88 3.14 -10.04
C ILE A 77 5.16 4.19 -10.89
N VAL A 78 4.13 4.83 -10.33
CA VAL A 78 3.36 5.87 -11.05
C VAL A 78 4.27 7.04 -11.43
N GLY A 79 5.07 7.56 -10.49
CA GLY A 79 5.99 8.67 -10.73
C GLY A 79 7.02 8.33 -11.82
N HIS A 80 7.57 7.11 -11.83
CA HIS A 80 8.50 6.67 -12.86
C HIS A 80 7.83 6.61 -14.25
N LEU A 81 6.63 6.05 -14.34
CA LEU A 81 5.90 5.96 -15.61
C LEU A 81 5.50 7.35 -16.14
N GLN A 82 5.08 8.25 -15.26
CA GLN A 82 4.80 9.65 -15.60
C GLN A 82 6.05 10.38 -16.08
N ALA A 83 7.21 10.16 -15.46
CA ALA A 83 8.48 10.74 -15.90
C ALA A 83 8.89 10.27 -17.31
N GLN A 84 8.39 9.10 -17.75
CA GLN A 84 8.53 8.60 -19.13
C GLN A 84 7.47 9.18 -20.09
N GLY A 85 6.62 10.11 -19.65
CA GLY A 85 5.55 10.69 -20.44
C GLY A 85 4.31 9.79 -20.61
N ARG A 86 4.19 8.69 -19.85
CA ARG A 86 3.02 7.80 -19.90
C ARG A 86 1.81 8.41 -19.20
N LYS A 87 0.63 8.24 -19.77
CA LYS A 87 -0.64 8.60 -19.15
C LYS A 87 -1.10 7.51 -18.21
N VAL A 88 -0.93 7.75 -16.90
CA VAL A 88 -1.16 6.77 -15.84
C VAL A 88 -2.34 7.18 -14.98
N GLY A 89 -3.25 6.23 -14.70
CA GLY A 89 -4.29 6.36 -13.70
C GLY A 89 -4.13 5.31 -12.59
N VAL A 90 -4.74 5.57 -11.43
CA VAL A 90 -4.69 4.67 -10.29
C VAL A 90 -6.09 4.26 -9.87
N VAL A 91 -6.27 2.98 -9.51
CA VAL A 91 -7.53 2.48 -8.98
C VAL A 91 -7.32 1.73 -7.67
N SER A 92 -8.19 1.99 -6.70
CA SER A 92 -8.16 1.36 -5.38
C SER A 92 -9.57 1.05 -4.88
N LYS A 93 -9.67 0.26 -3.79
CA LYS A 93 -10.95 0.10 -3.07
C LYS A 93 -11.20 1.22 -2.06
N GLY A 94 -10.17 1.98 -1.69
CA GLY A 94 -10.27 2.98 -0.64
C GLY A 94 -10.61 2.32 0.69
N TYR A 95 -9.72 1.51 1.22
CA TYR A 95 -9.96 0.81 2.48
C TYR A 95 -10.30 1.80 3.61
N GLY A 96 -11.32 1.48 4.42
CA GLY A 96 -11.78 2.33 5.52
C GLY A 96 -12.68 3.51 5.13
N ARG A 97 -12.95 3.74 3.83
CA ARG A 97 -13.88 4.79 3.39
C ARG A 97 -15.32 4.49 3.79
N GLN A 98 -16.08 5.53 4.05
CA GLN A 98 -17.51 5.42 4.42
C GLN A 98 -18.42 5.23 3.19
N SER A 99 -18.06 5.87 2.07
CA SER A 99 -18.81 5.77 0.82
C SER A 99 -18.55 4.45 0.10
N LYS A 100 -19.59 3.89 -0.52
CA LYS A 100 -19.49 2.73 -1.43
C LYS A 100 -19.52 3.15 -2.91
N ALA A 101 -19.83 4.42 -3.19
CA ALA A 101 -19.92 4.92 -4.55
C ALA A 101 -18.57 4.89 -5.28
N CYS A 102 -18.62 4.75 -6.59
CA CYS A 102 -17.46 5.04 -7.43
C CYS A 102 -17.23 6.54 -7.46
N LEU A 103 -16.03 6.99 -7.11
CA LEU A 103 -15.68 8.41 -7.13
C LEU A 103 -14.21 8.63 -7.49
N GLU A 104 -13.94 9.78 -8.08
CA GLU A 104 -12.60 10.31 -8.27
C GLU A 104 -12.13 10.97 -6.97
N VAL A 105 -10.89 10.71 -6.60
CA VAL A 105 -10.24 11.33 -5.44
C VAL A 105 -9.53 12.59 -5.90
N LEU A 106 -10.04 13.73 -5.48
CA LEU A 106 -9.50 15.07 -5.75
C LEU A 106 -8.87 15.66 -4.48
N ALA A 107 -8.19 16.79 -4.62
CA ALA A 107 -7.53 17.44 -3.48
C ALA A 107 -8.51 17.88 -2.38
N ASP A 108 -9.75 18.22 -2.73
CA ASP A 108 -10.85 18.64 -1.86
C ASP A 108 -11.75 17.47 -1.40
N THR A 109 -11.55 16.27 -1.94
CA THR A 109 -12.33 15.09 -1.51
C THR A 109 -12.04 14.79 -0.04
N MET A 110 -13.06 14.62 0.79
CA MET A 110 -12.87 14.24 2.19
C MET A 110 -12.20 12.86 2.28
N VAL A 111 -11.21 12.72 3.16
CA VAL A 111 -10.46 11.47 3.37
C VAL A 111 -11.39 10.32 3.77
N SER A 112 -12.45 10.60 4.54
CA SER A 112 -13.49 9.62 4.90
C SER A 112 -14.27 9.07 3.70
N MET A 113 -14.31 9.79 2.59
CA MET A 113 -15.00 9.39 1.36
C MET A 113 -14.07 8.64 0.39
N GLY A 114 -12.82 9.08 0.26
CA GLY A 114 -11.85 8.51 -0.68
C GLY A 114 -10.93 7.45 -0.09
N GLY A 115 -10.66 7.53 1.20
CA GLY A 115 -9.69 6.69 1.93
C GLY A 115 -8.30 7.32 2.03
N ASP A 116 -7.56 7.00 3.09
CA ASP A 116 -6.23 7.57 3.39
C ASP A 116 -5.21 7.32 2.27
N GLU A 117 -5.11 6.06 1.79
CA GLU A 117 -4.11 5.66 0.80
C GLU A 117 -4.35 6.28 -0.59
N PRO A 118 -5.58 6.29 -1.15
CA PRO A 118 -5.85 6.97 -2.42
C PRO A 118 -5.56 8.47 -2.39
N HIS A 119 -5.85 9.14 -1.27
CA HIS A 119 -5.50 10.57 -1.12
C HIS A 119 -3.98 10.78 -1.13
N LEU A 120 -3.23 9.93 -0.42
CA LEU A 120 -1.77 10.00 -0.41
C LEU A 120 -1.19 9.80 -1.81
N ILE A 121 -1.72 8.82 -2.57
CA ILE A 121 -1.28 8.56 -3.94
C ILE A 121 -1.59 9.78 -4.83
N HIS A 122 -2.81 10.31 -4.78
CA HIS A 122 -3.20 11.48 -5.56
C HIS A 122 -2.32 12.70 -5.25
N LYS A 123 -2.12 12.99 -3.97
CA LYS A 123 -1.28 14.10 -3.51
C LYS A 123 0.18 13.98 -3.99
N ALA A 124 0.73 12.77 -3.96
CA ALA A 124 2.12 12.53 -4.30
C ALA A 124 2.39 12.48 -5.81
N THR A 125 1.41 12.05 -6.62
CA THR A 125 1.61 11.77 -8.05
C THR A 125 0.83 12.70 -8.97
N HIS A 126 -0.21 13.36 -8.47
CA HIS A 126 -1.19 14.12 -9.25
C HIS A 126 -1.87 13.30 -10.37
N ALA A 127 -1.72 11.97 -10.35
CA ALA A 127 -2.43 11.08 -11.26
C ALA A 127 -3.93 11.07 -10.94
N PRO A 128 -4.82 10.81 -11.92
CA PRO A 128 -6.21 10.49 -11.66
C PRO A 128 -6.32 9.25 -10.78
N VAL A 129 -7.02 9.35 -9.64
CA VAL A 129 -7.22 8.25 -8.71
C VAL A 129 -8.71 8.00 -8.54
N PHE A 130 -9.16 6.77 -8.82
CA PHE A 130 -10.54 6.37 -8.69
C PHE A 130 -10.70 5.27 -7.64
N VAL A 131 -11.75 5.37 -6.84
CA VAL A 131 -12.10 4.37 -5.83
C VAL A 131 -13.51 3.84 -6.05
N ALA A 132 -13.67 2.51 -5.97
CA ALA A 132 -14.97 1.84 -6.06
C ALA A 132 -14.95 0.52 -5.27
N GLN A 133 -16.12 -0.12 -5.10
CA GLN A 133 -16.18 -1.46 -4.51
C GLN A 133 -15.48 -2.50 -5.38
N SER A 134 -15.63 -2.39 -6.70
CA SER A 134 -14.96 -3.19 -7.71
C SER A 134 -13.88 -2.37 -8.41
N ARG A 135 -12.67 -2.93 -8.55
CA ARG A 135 -11.59 -2.27 -9.30
C ARG A 135 -11.89 -2.15 -10.78
N TRP A 136 -12.69 -3.06 -11.32
CA TRP A 136 -13.18 -2.92 -12.69
C TRP A 136 -14.08 -1.67 -12.85
N GLU A 137 -14.99 -1.45 -11.91
CA GLU A 137 -15.85 -0.26 -11.90
C GLU A 137 -15.01 1.03 -11.85
N ALA A 138 -14.02 1.07 -10.93
CA ALA A 138 -13.10 2.20 -10.83
C ALA A 138 -12.28 2.41 -12.12
N ALA A 139 -11.79 1.33 -12.73
CA ALA A 139 -11.01 1.39 -13.96
C ALA A 139 -11.87 1.87 -15.15
N ASN A 140 -13.10 1.42 -15.24
CA ASN A 140 -14.03 1.84 -16.27
C ASN A 140 -14.42 3.32 -16.14
N ALA A 141 -14.72 3.77 -14.92
CA ALA A 141 -15.01 5.17 -14.63
C ALA A 141 -13.79 6.08 -14.94
N LEU A 142 -12.59 5.64 -14.59
CA LEU A 142 -11.34 6.34 -14.89
C LEU A 142 -11.16 6.50 -16.40
N LEU A 143 -11.29 5.43 -17.17
CA LEU A 143 -11.13 5.46 -18.63
C LEU A 143 -12.23 6.24 -19.34
N HIS A 144 -13.44 6.26 -18.80
CA HIS A 144 -14.51 7.10 -19.33
C HIS A 144 -14.19 8.59 -19.14
N ARG A 145 -13.59 8.97 -18.01
CA ARG A 145 -13.23 10.37 -17.71
C ARG A 145 -11.90 10.77 -18.36
N TYR A 146 -10.95 9.82 -18.45
CA TYR A 146 -9.59 10.01 -18.99
C TYR A 146 -9.31 8.94 -20.06
N PRO A 147 -9.89 9.06 -21.27
CA PRO A 147 -9.83 8.01 -22.30
C PRO A 147 -8.42 7.76 -22.83
N ASP A 148 -7.52 8.71 -22.70
CA ASP A 148 -6.13 8.60 -23.12
C ASP A 148 -5.23 7.83 -22.13
N THR A 149 -5.78 7.30 -21.03
CA THR A 149 -5.00 6.56 -20.04
C THR A 149 -4.44 5.27 -20.67
N GLU A 150 -3.13 5.15 -20.70
CA GLU A 150 -2.41 4.00 -21.25
C GLU A 150 -2.23 2.88 -20.23
N ILE A 151 -1.99 3.26 -18.97
CA ILE A 151 -1.64 2.33 -17.88
C ILE A 151 -2.51 2.63 -16.66
N ILE A 152 -3.07 1.58 -16.08
CA ILE A 152 -3.78 1.63 -14.80
C ILE A 152 -2.98 0.87 -13.76
N VAL A 153 -2.61 1.54 -12.66
CA VAL A 153 -1.98 0.91 -11.50
C VAL A 153 -3.04 0.62 -10.45
N CYS A 154 -3.20 -0.64 -10.08
CA CYS A 154 -4.14 -1.07 -9.04
C CYS A 154 -3.45 -1.18 -7.69
N ASP A 155 -3.88 -0.39 -6.71
CA ASP A 155 -3.42 -0.49 -5.33
C ASP A 155 -4.11 -1.64 -4.58
N ASP A 156 -3.30 -2.47 -3.89
CA ASP A 156 -3.69 -3.67 -3.10
C ASP A 156 -4.63 -4.63 -3.85
N GLY A 157 -4.33 -4.90 -5.11
CA GLY A 157 -5.21 -5.61 -6.04
C GLY A 157 -5.01 -7.13 -6.16
N LEU A 158 -4.00 -7.75 -5.52
CA LEU A 158 -3.61 -9.14 -5.81
C LEU A 158 -4.73 -10.17 -5.56
N GLN A 159 -5.59 -9.96 -4.57
CA GLN A 159 -6.71 -10.85 -4.25
C GLN A 159 -8.00 -10.51 -5.01
N ASP A 160 -8.02 -9.47 -5.86
CA ASP A 160 -9.18 -9.10 -6.66
C ASP A 160 -9.04 -9.65 -8.07
N TYR A 161 -9.86 -10.64 -8.42
CA TYR A 161 -9.85 -11.28 -9.74
C TYR A 161 -10.90 -10.70 -10.70
N THR A 162 -11.62 -9.66 -10.33
CA THR A 162 -12.66 -9.05 -11.18
C THR A 162 -12.09 -8.25 -12.33
N LEU A 163 -10.90 -7.65 -12.15
CA LEU A 163 -10.19 -6.91 -13.18
C LEU A 163 -9.03 -7.77 -13.74
N TYR A 164 -8.97 -7.91 -15.06
CA TYR A 164 -7.85 -8.53 -15.75
C TYR A 164 -6.57 -7.73 -15.53
N ARG A 165 -5.47 -8.41 -15.35
CA ARG A 165 -4.16 -7.80 -15.11
C ARG A 165 -3.12 -8.31 -16.09
N ASP A 166 -2.28 -7.40 -16.55
CA ASP A 166 -1.18 -7.72 -17.44
C ASP A 166 0.11 -7.99 -16.66
N ILE A 167 0.32 -7.29 -15.55
CA ILE A 167 1.53 -7.38 -14.72
C ILE A 167 1.13 -7.44 -13.25
N GLU A 168 1.79 -8.28 -12.47
CA GLU A 168 1.67 -8.31 -11.01
C GLU A 168 2.96 -7.87 -10.35
N VAL A 169 2.86 -6.97 -9.37
CA VAL A 169 3.95 -6.56 -8.49
C VAL A 169 3.60 -7.00 -7.08
N CYS A 170 4.35 -7.96 -6.54
CA CYS A 170 4.15 -8.45 -5.19
C CYS A 170 5.20 -7.87 -4.25
N VAL A 171 4.74 -7.15 -3.22
CA VAL A 171 5.60 -6.46 -2.27
C VAL A 171 5.76 -7.30 -1.00
N PHE A 172 7.01 -7.52 -0.61
CA PHE A 172 7.42 -8.18 0.63
C PHE A 172 8.17 -7.23 1.56
N ASP A 173 8.37 -7.64 2.78
CA ASP A 173 9.30 -7.04 3.75
C ASP A 173 10.11 -8.14 4.45
N ASP A 174 10.91 -7.81 5.47
CA ASP A 174 11.76 -8.76 6.20
C ASP A 174 11.00 -9.96 6.79
N ARG A 175 9.68 -9.86 6.94
CA ARG A 175 8.84 -10.96 7.45
C ARG A 175 8.60 -12.04 6.40
N GLU A 176 8.80 -11.72 5.11
CA GLU A 176 8.54 -12.63 3.98
C GLU A 176 7.13 -13.24 4.05
N CYS A 177 7.06 -14.57 4.14
CA CYS A 177 5.80 -15.31 4.31
C CYS A 177 5.50 -15.66 5.78
N GLY A 178 6.29 -15.16 6.75
CA GLY A 178 6.17 -15.54 8.15
C GLY A 178 6.28 -17.06 8.34
N ASN A 179 5.34 -17.66 9.07
CA ASN A 179 5.29 -19.12 9.28
C ASN A 179 4.77 -19.91 8.05
N GLY A 180 4.41 -19.23 6.96
CA GLY A 180 3.93 -19.84 5.71
C GLY A 180 2.47 -20.29 5.71
N TRP A 181 1.72 -20.04 6.80
CA TRP A 181 0.31 -20.40 6.89
C TRP A 181 -0.62 -19.26 6.53
N LEU A 182 -1.82 -19.61 6.10
CA LEU A 182 -2.88 -18.66 5.83
C LEU A 182 -3.51 -18.12 7.12
N LEU A 183 -4.20 -16.98 7.01
CA LEU A 183 -5.01 -16.43 8.10
C LEU A 183 -6.03 -17.48 8.61
N PRO A 184 -6.30 -17.53 9.93
CA PRO A 184 -5.70 -16.72 10.99
C PRO A 184 -4.45 -17.34 11.63
N ALA A 185 -4.02 -18.55 11.24
CA ALA A 185 -2.88 -19.26 11.82
C ALA A 185 -1.52 -18.72 11.39
N GLY A 186 -1.48 -18.00 10.30
CA GLY A 186 -0.30 -17.32 9.76
C GLY A 186 -0.68 -16.01 9.07
N PRO A 187 0.30 -15.27 8.52
CA PRO A 187 0.07 -13.94 7.98
C PRO A 187 -0.50 -13.94 6.57
N LEU A 188 -0.56 -15.08 5.89
CA LEU A 188 -0.87 -15.10 4.46
C LEU A 188 -2.37 -14.90 4.18
N ARG A 189 -2.68 -13.95 3.29
CA ARG A 189 -4.02 -13.72 2.73
C ARG A 189 -4.31 -14.62 1.53
N ASP A 190 -3.25 -15.10 0.87
CA ASP A 190 -3.30 -16.00 -0.27
C ASP A 190 -2.09 -16.94 -0.25
N HIS A 191 -2.18 -18.09 -0.93
CA HIS A 191 -1.08 -19.04 -1.03
C HIS A 191 0.15 -18.42 -1.68
N TRP A 192 1.33 -18.79 -1.17
CA TRP A 192 2.61 -18.42 -1.75
C TRP A 192 3.53 -19.65 -1.83
N PRO A 193 4.26 -19.89 -2.92
CA PRO A 193 4.12 -19.19 -4.21
C PRO A 193 2.70 -19.30 -4.78
N ARG A 194 2.30 -18.30 -5.57
CA ARG A 194 0.99 -18.32 -6.19
C ARG A 194 0.94 -19.42 -7.26
N PRO A 195 -0.16 -20.19 -7.38
CA PRO A 195 -0.27 -21.20 -8.42
C PRO A 195 -0.11 -20.59 -9.80
N GLN A 196 0.67 -21.25 -10.66
CA GLN A 196 0.97 -20.81 -12.04
C GLN A 196 -0.23 -20.73 -12.97
N VAL A 197 -1.41 -21.15 -12.54
CA VAL A 197 -2.60 -21.16 -13.37
C VAL A 197 -3.15 -19.76 -13.51
N ALA A 198 -3.13 -19.27 -14.75
CA ALA A 198 -3.65 -17.96 -15.10
C ALA A 198 -5.13 -17.83 -14.72
N VAL A 199 -5.40 -17.13 -13.64
CA VAL A 199 -6.72 -16.58 -13.32
C VAL A 199 -6.60 -15.09 -13.59
N CYS A 200 -7.49 -14.53 -14.39
CA CYS A 200 -7.51 -13.11 -14.72
C CYS A 200 -6.18 -12.52 -15.29
N GLY A 201 -5.45 -13.31 -16.09
CA GLY A 201 -4.18 -12.90 -16.72
C GLY A 201 -2.96 -13.01 -15.81
N ALA A 202 -3.13 -13.33 -14.54
CA ALA A 202 -2.01 -13.54 -13.63
C ALA A 202 -1.13 -14.71 -14.14
N ASN A 203 0.05 -14.39 -14.63
CA ASN A 203 1.08 -15.36 -14.99
C ASN A 203 2.30 -15.11 -14.11
N THR A 204 2.88 -16.16 -13.55
CA THR A 204 4.10 -16.06 -12.74
C THR A 204 5.28 -15.47 -13.50
N GLU A 205 5.34 -15.66 -14.83
CA GLU A 205 6.36 -15.07 -15.69
C GLU A 205 6.28 -13.53 -15.78
N LYS A 206 5.11 -12.95 -15.46
CA LYS A 206 4.87 -11.51 -15.46
C LYS A 206 4.74 -10.95 -14.04
N GLN A 207 5.30 -11.66 -13.07
CA GLN A 207 5.28 -11.27 -11.67
C GLN A 207 6.63 -10.69 -11.26
N LEU A 208 6.62 -9.44 -10.80
CA LEU A 208 7.77 -8.76 -10.24
C LEU A 208 7.67 -8.77 -8.72
N LEU A 209 8.79 -9.07 -8.06
CA LEU A 209 8.84 -9.15 -6.60
C LEU A 209 9.68 -8.00 -6.04
N ILE A 210 9.09 -7.20 -5.17
CA ILE A 210 9.77 -6.10 -4.47
C ILE A 210 9.96 -6.50 -3.01
N ASN A 211 11.13 -6.25 -2.46
CA ASN A 211 11.39 -6.37 -1.03
C ASN A 211 11.73 -5.01 -0.42
N THR A 212 10.96 -4.58 0.57
CA THR A 212 11.15 -3.33 1.31
C THR A 212 11.94 -3.52 2.60
N GLY A 213 12.40 -4.72 2.87
CA GLY A 213 13.27 -5.07 3.98
C GLY A 213 14.74 -4.83 3.69
N LYS A 214 15.60 -5.26 4.62
CA LYS A 214 17.05 -5.03 4.52
C LYS A 214 17.77 -6.03 3.61
N GLN A 215 17.22 -7.22 3.43
CA GLN A 215 17.87 -8.31 2.70
C GLN A 215 16.89 -8.95 1.70
N PRO A 216 16.89 -8.50 0.43
CA PRO A 216 16.08 -9.14 -0.61
C PRO A 216 16.58 -10.56 -0.88
N LYS A 217 15.66 -11.47 -1.16
CA LYS A 217 16.00 -12.81 -1.64
C LYS A 217 16.29 -12.82 -3.14
N ALA A 218 16.90 -13.88 -3.61
CA ALA A 218 17.11 -14.06 -5.05
C ALA A 218 15.78 -13.92 -5.82
N GLY A 219 15.80 -13.10 -6.87
CA GLY A 219 14.62 -12.79 -7.69
C GLY A 219 13.71 -11.69 -7.12
N GLN A 220 14.07 -11.07 -6.00
CA GLN A 220 13.39 -9.90 -5.47
C GLN A 220 14.22 -8.64 -5.74
N PHE A 221 13.55 -7.57 -6.16
CA PHE A 221 14.13 -6.25 -6.32
C PHE A 221 14.10 -5.47 -4.99
N GLN A 222 15.19 -4.79 -4.68
CA GLN A 222 15.29 -3.99 -3.47
C GLN A 222 14.48 -2.70 -3.59
N ALA A 223 13.71 -2.39 -2.55
CA ALA A 223 13.11 -1.09 -2.34
C ALA A 223 13.70 -0.45 -1.08
N GLN A 224 14.45 0.62 -1.25
CA GLN A 224 15.00 1.39 -0.15
C GLN A 224 13.97 2.41 0.33
N ARG A 225 13.83 2.51 1.64
CA ARG A 225 12.97 3.51 2.29
C ARG A 225 13.82 4.53 3.00
N SER A 226 13.52 5.80 2.77
CA SER A 226 14.11 6.94 3.45
C SER A 226 13.02 7.93 3.84
N LEU A 227 13.33 8.82 4.75
CA LEU A 227 12.52 10.01 4.95
C LEU A 227 13.00 11.07 3.96
N GLY A 228 12.09 11.92 3.49
CA GLY A 228 12.41 13.03 2.59
C GLY A 228 13.39 14.03 3.22
N ASP A 229 13.74 15.09 2.47
CA ASP A 229 14.78 16.06 2.85
C ASP A 229 14.42 16.94 4.05
N GLY A 230 13.26 16.75 4.65
CA GLY A 230 12.76 17.43 5.83
C GLY A 230 11.33 17.03 6.15
N LEU A 231 10.76 17.72 7.14
CA LEU A 231 9.38 17.58 7.54
C LEU A 231 8.51 18.65 6.85
N LYS A 232 7.23 18.37 6.68
CA LYS A 232 6.25 19.32 6.16
C LYS A 232 5.37 19.85 7.28
N ASP A 233 5.16 21.16 7.33
CA ASP A 233 4.13 21.77 8.16
C ASP A 233 2.74 21.69 7.50
N ILE A 234 1.70 22.20 8.17
CA ILE A 234 0.33 22.23 7.66
C ILE A 234 0.20 23.08 6.39
N GLN A 235 1.05 24.09 6.20
CA GLN A 235 1.09 24.95 5.00
C GLN A 235 1.86 24.27 3.85
N GLY A 236 2.50 23.13 4.09
CA GLY A 236 3.33 22.42 3.12
C GLY A 236 4.77 22.91 3.02
N ASN A 237 5.20 23.87 3.89
CA ASN A 237 6.57 24.33 3.94
C ASN A 237 7.49 23.22 4.45
N THR A 238 8.70 23.17 3.91
CA THR A 238 9.71 22.20 4.35
C THR A 238 10.49 22.72 5.55
N VAL A 239 10.47 21.99 6.65
CA VAL A 239 11.30 22.19 7.82
C VAL A 239 12.49 21.24 7.71
N PRO A 240 13.74 21.72 7.51
CA PRO A 240 14.90 20.87 7.34
C PRO A 240 15.24 20.16 8.67
N TRP A 241 15.82 18.97 8.57
CA TRP A 241 16.21 18.14 9.72
C TRP A 241 17.10 18.87 10.73
N SER A 242 17.97 19.78 10.24
CA SER A 242 18.87 20.58 11.08
C SER A 242 18.16 21.52 12.08
N LYS A 243 16.93 21.93 11.78
CA LYS A 243 16.12 22.76 12.69
C LYS A 243 15.54 21.98 13.87
N LEU A 244 15.51 20.64 13.81
CA LEU A 244 14.88 19.81 14.84
C LEU A 244 15.76 19.58 16.07
N THR A 245 17.06 19.82 15.98
CA THR A 245 17.99 19.68 17.10
C THR A 245 17.68 20.62 18.26
N HIS A 246 17.00 21.77 17.99
CA HIS A 246 16.65 22.78 18.99
C HIS A 246 15.27 23.38 18.72
N TRP A 247 14.22 22.56 18.68
CA TRP A 247 12.87 23.03 18.35
C TRP A 247 12.27 23.88 19.47
N ASN A 248 12.60 25.17 19.51
CA ASN A 248 12.04 26.18 20.42
C ASN A 248 11.96 25.74 21.91
N GLY A 249 12.85 24.86 22.34
CA GLY A 249 12.85 24.30 23.72
C GLY A 249 11.74 23.30 24.03
N LEU A 250 10.88 22.95 23.03
CA LEU A 250 9.84 21.96 23.22
C LEU A 250 10.37 20.54 22.93
N PRO A 251 9.94 19.53 23.71
CA PRO A 251 10.28 18.14 23.44
C PRO A 251 9.64 17.66 22.13
N LEU A 252 10.41 16.91 21.33
CA LEU A 252 9.90 16.27 20.13
C LEU A 252 9.26 14.94 20.50
N LYS A 253 8.00 14.73 20.13
CA LYS A 253 7.30 13.47 20.30
C LYS A 253 6.85 12.93 18.95
N ALA A 254 7.09 11.65 18.69
CA ALA A 254 6.67 11.03 17.45
C ALA A 254 5.41 10.19 17.65
N LEU A 255 4.46 10.31 16.71
CA LEU A 255 3.19 9.60 16.68
C LEU A 255 3.05 8.89 15.35
N ALA A 256 2.58 7.63 15.37
CA ALA A 256 2.31 6.89 14.14
C ALA A 256 1.17 5.88 14.31
N GLY A 257 0.11 6.05 13.50
CA GLY A 257 -1.04 5.15 13.31
C GLY A 257 -0.92 4.33 12.04
N ILE A 258 0.19 3.60 11.90
CA ILE A 258 0.50 2.75 10.75
C ILE A 258 0.83 1.32 11.21
N ALA A 259 0.85 0.38 10.28
CA ALA A 259 1.08 -1.04 10.59
C ALA A 259 2.45 -1.34 11.26
N ARG A 260 3.48 -0.50 11.03
CA ARG A 260 4.84 -0.70 11.59
C ARG A 260 5.41 0.61 12.18
N PRO A 261 4.86 1.12 13.28
CA PRO A 261 5.30 2.40 13.87
C PRO A 261 6.77 2.41 14.28
N ALA A 262 7.27 1.28 14.77
CA ALA A 262 8.66 1.16 15.23
C ALA A 262 9.68 1.46 14.13
N VAL A 263 9.39 1.07 12.88
CA VAL A 263 10.26 1.36 11.72
C VAL A 263 10.32 2.87 11.48
N PHE A 264 9.19 3.54 11.51
CA PHE A 264 9.13 5.00 11.37
C PHE A 264 9.92 5.72 12.47
N PHE A 265 9.75 5.32 13.72
CA PHE A 265 10.49 5.92 14.83
C PHE A 265 12.01 5.68 14.74
N GLN A 266 12.41 4.52 14.22
CA GLN A 266 13.82 4.22 13.95
C GLN A 266 14.37 5.12 12.84
N MET A 267 13.64 5.30 11.74
CA MET A 267 14.07 6.19 10.65
C MET A 267 14.22 7.64 11.11
N LEU A 268 13.36 8.15 12.00
CA LEU A 268 13.53 9.48 12.61
C LEU A 268 14.84 9.58 13.39
N ARG A 269 15.16 8.56 14.21
CA ARG A 269 16.42 8.53 14.98
C ARG A 269 17.65 8.45 14.08
N GLU A 270 17.58 7.66 13.00
CA GLU A 270 18.65 7.55 12.00
C GLU A 270 18.89 8.88 11.26
N ASN A 271 17.86 9.75 11.16
CA ASN A 271 17.98 11.13 10.68
C ASN A 271 18.38 12.14 11.77
N GLY A 272 18.85 11.68 12.94
CA GLY A 272 19.36 12.53 14.01
C GLY A 272 18.30 13.15 14.92
N VAL A 273 17.04 12.74 14.82
CA VAL A 273 15.96 13.29 15.66
C VAL A 273 16.00 12.66 17.05
N VAL A 274 16.16 13.49 18.08
CA VAL A 274 16.07 13.07 19.49
C VAL A 274 14.61 13.11 19.92
N LEU A 275 14.00 11.94 20.07
CA LEU A 275 12.59 11.79 20.45
C LEU A 275 12.45 11.63 21.97
N ALA A 276 11.74 12.56 22.62
CA ALA A 276 11.40 12.47 24.04
C ALA A 276 10.39 11.35 24.32
N GLN A 277 9.48 11.10 23.38
CA GLN A 277 8.46 10.06 23.50
C GLN A 277 8.05 9.56 22.11
N THR A 278 7.66 8.28 22.02
CA THR A 278 7.05 7.70 20.82
C THR A 278 5.69 7.11 21.18
N LEU A 279 4.67 7.39 20.37
CA LEU A 279 3.31 6.86 20.53
C LEU A 279 2.94 6.02 19.30
N ALA A 280 2.92 4.71 19.47
CA ALA A 280 2.43 3.76 18.48
C ALA A 280 0.92 3.61 18.63
N LEU A 281 0.17 3.87 17.57
CA LEU A 281 -1.28 3.73 17.50
C LEU A 281 -1.65 2.59 16.52
N PRO A 282 -2.84 2.00 16.65
CA PRO A 282 -3.34 1.06 15.65
C PRO A 282 -3.36 1.67 14.25
N ASP A 283 -3.20 0.83 13.22
CA ASP A 283 -3.34 1.28 11.84
C ASP A 283 -4.77 1.83 11.61
N HIS A 284 -4.86 2.94 10.88
CA HIS A 284 -6.10 3.70 10.65
C HIS A 284 -6.75 4.26 11.94
N PHE A 285 -5.98 4.47 13.01
CA PHE A 285 -6.49 5.06 14.24
C PHE A 285 -7.10 6.45 13.95
N ASP A 286 -8.27 6.68 14.54
CA ASP A 286 -8.87 8.01 14.55
C ASP A 286 -8.23 8.85 15.65
N MET A 287 -7.65 10.02 15.28
CA MET A 287 -6.90 10.88 16.17
C MET A 287 -7.86 11.67 17.07
N ALA A 288 -8.30 11.05 18.18
CA ALA A 288 -9.18 11.73 19.13
C ALA A 288 -8.46 12.93 19.79
N PRO A 289 -9.15 14.07 20.01
CA PRO A 289 -8.60 15.26 20.63
C PRO A 289 -7.90 14.99 21.98
N ASP A 290 -8.49 14.13 22.82
CA ASP A 290 -7.92 13.76 24.12
C ASP A 290 -6.56 13.07 24.00
N THR A 291 -6.36 12.26 22.93
CA THR A 291 -5.08 11.60 22.67
C THR A 291 -4.01 12.63 22.33
N LEU A 292 -4.36 13.65 21.55
CA LEU A 292 -3.45 14.72 21.14
C LEU A 292 -3.17 15.69 22.31
N ALA A 293 -4.18 16.03 23.11
CA ALA A 293 -4.05 16.88 24.29
C ALA A 293 -3.12 16.26 25.33
N ALA A 294 -3.19 14.95 25.55
CA ALA A 294 -2.31 14.23 26.48
C ALA A 294 -0.82 14.25 26.09
N LEU A 295 -0.49 14.61 24.85
CA LEU A 295 0.89 14.75 24.39
C LEU A 295 1.47 16.15 24.68
N GLN A 296 0.65 17.16 24.88
CA GLN A 296 1.08 18.56 25.07
C GLN A 296 1.70 18.80 26.46
N PRO A 297 2.65 19.77 26.62
CA PRO A 297 3.24 20.58 25.56
C PRO A 297 4.38 19.85 24.82
N CYS A 298 4.32 19.82 23.49
CA CYS A 298 5.37 19.23 22.65
C CYS A 298 5.24 19.67 21.18
N GLN A 299 6.29 19.42 20.38
CA GLN A 299 6.16 19.37 18.93
C GLN A 299 5.91 17.93 18.49
N ILE A 300 4.80 17.70 17.82
CA ILE A 300 4.46 16.37 17.28
C ILE A 300 5.13 16.19 15.92
N ILE A 301 5.73 15.01 15.71
CA ILE A 301 6.17 14.51 14.41
C ILE A 301 5.34 13.27 14.09
N CYS A 302 4.73 13.22 12.91
CA CYS A 302 3.88 12.10 12.49
C CYS A 302 4.15 11.70 11.05
N THR A 303 3.55 10.59 10.62
CA THR A 303 3.58 10.18 9.21
C THR A 303 2.66 11.09 8.38
N GLU A 304 2.90 11.15 7.06
CA GLU A 304 2.04 11.91 6.15
C GLU A 304 0.59 11.40 6.17
N LYS A 305 0.39 10.09 6.34
CA LYS A 305 -0.92 9.46 6.50
C LYS A 305 -1.68 9.96 7.75
N ASP A 306 -0.94 10.19 8.84
CA ASP A 306 -1.53 10.63 10.10
C ASP A 306 -1.69 12.16 10.19
N ALA A 307 -0.88 12.90 9.44
CA ALA A 307 -0.82 14.36 9.52
C ALA A 307 -2.17 15.03 9.25
N SER A 308 -2.90 14.61 8.23
CA SER A 308 -4.21 15.14 7.90
C SER A 308 -5.22 15.00 9.05
N LYS A 309 -5.12 13.90 9.80
CA LYS A 309 -5.98 13.64 10.97
C LYS A 309 -5.58 14.48 12.17
N VAL A 310 -4.28 14.72 12.39
CA VAL A 310 -3.78 15.56 13.47
C VAL A 310 -4.11 17.03 13.20
N TRP A 311 -3.88 17.50 11.98
CA TRP A 311 -4.18 18.88 11.56
C TRP A 311 -5.68 19.22 11.59
N ALA A 312 -6.56 18.25 11.39
CA ALA A 312 -8.01 18.44 11.50
C ALA A 312 -8.47 18.88 12.91
N HIS A 313 -7.60 18.75 13.93
CA HIS A 313 -7.86 19.17 15.31
C HIS A 313 -7.07 20.44 15.72
N ASP A 314 -6.61 21.24 14.76
CA ASP A 314 -5.82 22.46 14.97
C ASP A 314 -4.54 22.24 15.81
N VAL A 315 -4.02 21.01 15.82
CA VAL A 315 -2.80 20.65 16.53
C VAL A 315 -1.60 20.82 15.60
N SER A 316 -0.62 21.62 16.05
CA SER A 316 0.65 21.79 15.33
C SER A 316 1.42 20.47 15.28
N ALA A 317 1.61 19.96 14.10
CA ALA A 317 2.39 18.76 13.84
C ALA A 317 3.25 18.90 12.58
N LEU A 318 4.39 18.24 12.58
CA LEU A 318 5.27 18.13 11.42
C LEU A 318 5.09 16.74 10.80
N SER A 319 4.85 16.72 9.52
CA SER A 319 4.64 15.50 8.74
C SER A 319 5.92 15.03 8.09
N SER A 320 6.26 13.78 8.26
CA SER A 320 7.38 13.16 7.56
C SER A 320 6.91 12.45 6.30
N VAL A 321 7.47 12.83 5.16
CA VAL A 321 7.23 12.17 3.87
C VAL A 321 8.10 10.93 3.77
N LEU A 322 7.47 9.77 3.58
CA LEU A 322 8.18 8.53 3.32
C LEU A 322 8.48 8.43 1.82
N VAL A 323 9.76 8.40 1.48
CA VAL A 323 10.25 8.18 0.12
C VAL A 323 10.64 6.72 -0.04
N GLN A 324 10.20 6.07 -1.10
CA GLN A 324 10.62 4.72 -1.46
C GLN A 324 11.22 4.72 -2.85
N THR A 325 12.49 4.35 -2.92
CA THR A 325 13.25 4.24 -4.17
C THR A 325 13.37 2.76 -4.54
N LEU A 326 12.93 2.42 -5.73
CA LEU A 326 13.10 1.09 -6.32
C LEU A 326 14.39 1.07 -7.14
N GLU A 327 15.09 -0.06 -7.12
CA GLU A 327 16.32 -0.20 -7.91
C GLU A 327 16.03 -0.11 -9.42
N PRO A 328 16.96 0.44 -10.22
CA PRO A 328 16.77 0.64 -11.66
C PRO A 328 16.38 -0.66 -12.40
N ALA A 329 16.98 -1.79 -12.04
CA ALA A 329 16.70 -3.09 -12.64
C ALA A 329 15.20 -3.51 -12.53
N PHE A 330 14.50 -3.06 -11.48
CA PHE A 330 13.04 -3.25 -11.38
C PHE A 330 12.30 -2.55 -12.52
N PHE A 331 12.67 -1.30 -12.80
CA PHE A 331 12.00 -0.52 -13.84
C PHE A 331 12.31 -1.05 -15.24
N ASP A 332 13.53 -1.56 -15.47
CA ASP A 332 13.91 -2.22 -16.73
C ASP A 332 13.04 -3.47 -16.95
N ALA A 333 12.88 -4.31 -15.93
CA ALA A 333 12.02 -5.49 -15.98
C ALA A 333 10.54 -5.09 -16.17
N LEU A 334 10.06 -4.07 -15.48
CA LEU A 334 8.69 -3.55 -15.63
C LEU A 334 8.44 -3.09 -17.06
N GLN A 335 9.38 -2.35 -17.66
CA GLN A 335 9.29 -1.87 -19.04
C GLN A 335 9.23 -3.02 -20.04
N GLN A 336 10.03 -4.07 -19.86
CA GLN A 336 9.98 -5.28 -20.70
C GLN A 336 8.60 -5.95 -20.65
N HIS A 337 8.00 -6.04 -19.45
CA HIS A 337 6.65 -6.60 -19.31
C HIS A 337 5.57 -5.70 -19.95
N ILE A 338 5.71 -4.38 -19.86
CA ILE A 338 4.80 -3.42 -20.51
C ILE A 338 4.84 -3.60 -22.03
N VAL A 339 6.04 -3.65 -22.62
CA VAL A 339 6.21 -3.88 -24.06
C VAL A 339 5.60 -5.21 -24.49
N SER A 340 5.82 -6.29 -23.73
CA SER A 340 5.24 -7.61 -23.99
C SER A 340 3.72 -7.63 -23.87
N ALA A 341 3.13 -6.77 -23.03
CA ALA A 341 1.68 -6.65 -22.88
C ALA A 341 1.03 -5.84 -24.02
N HIS A 342 1.76 -4.91 -24.65
CA HIS A 342 1.29 -4.12 -25.79
C HIS A 342 1.20 -4.94 -27.08
N ALA A 343 2.12 -5.85 -27.34
CA ALA A 343 2.22 -6.59 -28.58
C ALA A 343 0.92 -7.35 -28.99
N PRO A 344 0.22 -8.07 -28.10
CA PRO A 344 -1.05 -8.74 -28.44
C PRO A 344 -2.23 -7.78 -28.69
N ARG A 345 -2.18 -6.53 -28.14
CA ARG A 345 -3.28 -5.56 -28.27
C ARG A 345 -3.28 -4.86 -29.62
N LEU A 346 -2.10 -4.63 -30.20
CA LEU A 346 -1.96 -4.06 -31.53
C LEU A 346 -2.46 -5.01 -32.62
N SER A 347 -2.32 -6.34 -32.44
CA SER A 347 -2.81 -7.33 -33.40
C SER A 347 -4.34 -7.46 -33.45
N LEU A 348 -5.07 -7.05 -32.40
CA LEU A 348 -6.53 -7.07 -32.36
C LEU A 348 -7.18 -5.85 -33.03
N HIS A 349 -6.44 -4.74 -33.25
CA HIS A 349 -6.96 -3.55 -33.94
C HIS A 349 -6.76 -3.57 -35.47
N HIS A 350 -6.01 -4.52 -36.01
CA HIS A 350 -5.76 -4.65 -37.46
C HIS A 350 -6.56 -5.75 -38.13
N GLY A 351 -7.58 -6.30 -37.45
CA GLY A 351 -8.42 -7.40 -37.91
C GLY A 351 -9.90 -7.04 -38.07
N HIS A 352 -10.20 -5.83 -38.58
CA HIS A 352 -11.55 -5.47 -39.06
C HIS A 352 -11.45 -4.67 -40.35
#